data_660b8b88ebc3a183a1d7fe31a3e817df
#
_entry.id   660b8b88ebc3a183a1d7fe31a3e817df
#
_cell.length_a   1.000
_cell.length_b   1.000
_cell.length_c   1.000
_cell.angle_alpha   90.00
_cell.angle_beta   90.00
_cell.angle_gamma   90.00
#
_symmetry.space_group_name_H-M   'P 1'
#
loop_
_entity.id
_entity.type
_entity.pdbx_description
1 polymer ?
#
loop_
_entity_poly.entity_id
_entity_poly.type
_entity_poly.pdbx_seq_one_letter_code
_entity_poly.pdbx_strand_id
1 'polypeptide(L)'
;MKVDQKKAGVLLSYLAQIIHILSGILYTPIMLRLLGQSEYGLYQLVASVVSYLNVLSLGFGSSYMRFYSRIKKDGDEKKVASFNGMYLTVFLIIAAICMFCGSILIQNIQLVFGNGLTANEYPKARILLALMVFNLALTFPAGAIDSFITAHEAFIFQRVVRVLQYLFNPFITLPLLLM
;
A
#
# COMPACT_ATOMS: atom_id res chain seq x y z
N MET A 1 16.64 -30.59 -7.39
CA MET A 1 15.87 -29.83 -8.40
C MET A 1 15.99 -28.35 -8.03
N LYS A 2 16.80 -27.56 -8.76
CA LYS A 2 16.79 -26.09 -8.57
C LYS A 2 15.48 -25.57 -9.16
N VAL A 3 14.55 -25.20 -8.31
CA VAL A 3 13.33 -24.53 -8.74
C VAL A 3 13.76 -23.23 -9.43
N ASP A 4 13.41 -23.10 -10.71
CA ASP A 4 13.68 -21.88 -11.46
C ASP A 4 12.88 -20.75 -10.82
N GLN A 5 13.54 -19.94 -9.98
CA GLN A 5 12.92 -18.91 -9.16
C GLN A 5 12.07 -17.94 -9.99
N LYS A 6 12.45 -17.71 -11.24
CA LYS A 6 11.69 -16.84 -12.14
C LYS A 6 10.37 -17.44 -12.54
N LYS A 7 10.34 -18.72 -12.94
CA LYS A 7 9.12 -19.42 -13.33
C LYS A 7 8.18 -19.61 -12.15
N ALA A 8 8.71 -20.02 -10.99
CA ALA A 8 7.93 -20.14 -9.76
C ALA A 8 7.38 -18.77 -9.31
N GLY A 9 8.17 -17.70 -9.40
CA GLY A 9 7.74 -16.36 -9.08
C GLY A 9 6.61 -15.85 -9.98
N VAL A 10 6.65 -16.17 -11.28
CA VAL A 10 5.57 -15.81 -12.22
C VAL A 10 4.29 -16.58 -11.90
N LEU A 11 4.37 -17.89 -11.68
CA LEU A 11 3.19 -18.71 -11.33
C LEU A 11 2.55 -18.23 -10.01
N LEU A 12 3.36 -18.00 -8.99
CA LEU A 12 2.89 -17.46 -7.72
C LEU A 12 2.29 -16.05 -7.86
N SER A 13 2.77 -15.23 -8.81
CA SER A 13 2.18 -13.93 -9.10
C SER A 13 0.76 -14.03 -9.63
N TYR A 14 0.53 -14.93 -10.60
CA TYR A 14 -0.82 -15.17 -11.12
C TYR A 14 -1.75 -15.74 -10.04
N LEU A 15 -1.24 -16.66 -9.22
CA LEU A 15 -2.00 -17.21 -8.10
C LEU A 15 -2.38 -16.13 -7.08
N ALA A 16 -1.44 -15.28 -6.70
CA ALA A 16 -1.69 -14.14 -5.83
C ALA A 16 -2.73 -13.17 -6.43
N GLN A 17 -2.66 -12.92 -7.74
CA GLN A 17 -3.61 -12.04 -8.43
C GLN A 17 -5.02 -12.65 -8.44
N ILE A 18 -5.15 -13.94 -8.71
CA ILE A 18 -6.44 -14.63 -8.68
C ILE A 18 -7.04 -14.57 -7.27
N ILE A 19 -6.25 -14.88 -6.23
CA ILE A 19 -6.68 -14.80 -4.84
C ILE A 19 -7.12 -13.37 -4.49
N HIS A 20 -6.37 -12.35 -4.90
CA HIS A 20 -6.72 -10.95 -4.69
C HIS A 20 -8.08 -10.59 -5.32
N ILE A 21 -8.30 -10.96 -6.58
CA ILE A 21 -9.55 -10.70 -7.29
C ILE A 21 -10.73 -11.42 -6.62
N LEU A 22 -10.57 -12.71 -6.31
CA LEU A 22 -11.60 -13.51 -5.64
C LEU A 22 -11.92 -12.94 -4.26
N SER A 23 -10.89 -12.55 -3.49
CA SER A 23 -11.08 -11.90 -2.19
C SER A 23 -11.88 -10.61 -2.34
N GLY A 24 -11.58 -9.76 -3.32
CA GLY A 24 -12.31 -8.51 -3.58
C GLY A 24 -13.78 -8.74 -3.93
N ILE A 25 -14.06 -9.73 -4.81
CA ILE A 25 -15.42 -10.07 -5.21
C ILE A 25 -16.25 -10.58 -4.02
N LEU A 26 -15.65 -11.39 -3.16
CA LEU A 26 -16.33 -11.93 -1.98
C LEU A 26 -16.45 -10.90 -0.84
N TYR A 27 -15.38 -10.10 -0.66
CA TYR A 27 -15.29 -9.16 0.44
C TYR A 27 -16.24 -7.96 0.28
N THR A 28 -16.40 -7.44 -0.93
CA THR A 28 -17.26 -6.27 -1.19
C THR A 28 -18.72 -6.48 -0.78
N PRO A 29 -19.41 -7.57 -1.17
CA PRO A 29 -20.79 -7.80 -0.73
C PRO A 29 -20.92 -8.02 0.78
N ILE A 30 -19.93 -8.65 1.41
CA ILE A 30 -19.91 -8.88 2.85
C ILE A 30 -19.79 -7.54 3.58
N MET A 31 -18.86 -6.70 3.16
CA MET A 31 -18.67 -5.36 3.71
C MET A 31 -19.93 -4.50 3.58
N LEU A 32 -20.58 -4.56 2.41
CA LEU A 32 -21.81 -3.82 2.15
C LEU A 32 -22.96 -4.28 3.04
N ARG A 33 -23.04 -5.57 3.35
CA ARG A 33 -24.05 -6.13 4.26
C ARG A 33 -23.78 -5.79 5.72
N LEU A 34 -22.52 -5.77 6.15
CA LEU A 34 -22.13 -5.53 7.54
C LEU A 34 -22.15 -4.05 7.91
N LEU A 35 -21.58 -3.21 7.06
CA LEU A 35 -21.49 -1.76 7.30
C LEU A 35 -22.75 -1.01 6.85
N GLY A 36 -23.50 -1.57 5.90
CA GLY A 36 -24.54 -0.85 5.20
C GLY A 36 -24.01 0.06 4.10
N GLN A 37 -24.90 0.55 3.26
CA GLN A 37 -24.57 1.30 2.06
C GLN A 37 -23.91 2.66 2.37
N SER A 38 -24.37 3.35 3.43
CA SER A 38 -23.86 4.67 3.82
C SER A 38 -22.42 4.60 4.31
N GLU A 39 -22.11 3.72 5.26
CA GLU A 39 -20.76 3.59 5.83
C GLU A 39 -19.75 3.05 4.81
N TYR A 40 -20.17 2.09 3.97
CA TYR A 40 -19.33 1.60 2.89
C TYR A 40 -19.09 2.68 1.83
N GLY A 41 -20.10 3.48 1.51
CA GLY A 41 -19.96 4.64 0.62
C GLY A 41 -18.98 5.68 1.17
N LEU A 42 -19.07 6.00 2.46
CA LEU A 42 -18.13 6.89 3.14
C LEU A 42 -16.69 6.37 3.06
N TYR A 43 -16.50 5.06 3.33
CA TYR A 43 -15.19 4.41 3.19
C TYR A 43 -14.61 4.58 1.79
N GLN A 44 -15.40 4.29 0.74
CA GLN A 44 -14.95 4.38 -0.65
C GLN A 44 -14.65 5.83 -1.06
N LEU A 45 -15.42 6.78 -0.57
CA LEU A 45 -15.24 8.20 -0.84
C LEU A 45 -13.92 8.70 -0.20
N VAL A 46 -13.65 8.34 1.04
CA VAL A 46 -12.37 8.66 1.70
C VAL A 46 -11.20 7.95 1.02
N ALA A 47 -11.35 6.67 0.67
CA ALA A 47 -10.32 5.91 -0.03
C ALA A 47 -9.96 6.53 -1.39
N SER A 48 -10.93 7.08 -2.11
CA SER A 48 -10.69 7.77 -3.38
C SER A 48 -9.81 9.01 -3.18
N VAL A 49 -10.05 9.80 -2.15
CA VAL A 49 -9.23 10.98 -1.82
C VAL A 49 -7.80 10.57 -1.47
N VAL A 50 -7.64 9.51 -0.63
CA VAL A 50 -6.31 9.01 -0.27
C VAL A 50 -5.56 8.45 -1.48
N SER A 51 -6.27 7.89 -2.47
CA SER A 51 -5.64 7.36 -3.68
C SER A 51 -4.91 8.43 -4.50
N TYR A 52 -5.34 9.70 -4.44
CA TYR A 52 -4.60 10.80 -5.06
C TYR A 52 -3.24 11.05 -4.41
N LEU A 53 -3.11 10.85 -3.09
CA LEU A 53 -1.82 10.95 -2.41
C LEU A 53 -0.84 9.86 -2.82
N ASN A 54 -1.33 8.72 -3.33
CA ASN A 54 -0.49 7.65 -3.82
C ASN A 54 0.34 8.05 -5.07
N VAL A 55 -0.08 9.11 -5.78
CA VAL A 55 0.70 9.72 -6.88
C VAL A 55 2.08 10.18 -6.41
N LEU A 56 2.24 10.51 -5.11
CA LEU A 56 3.54 10.86 -4.54
C LEU A 56 4.59 9.73 -4.68
N SER A 57 4.17 8.49 -4.91
CA SER A 57 5.10 7.38 -5.17
C SER A 57 5.89 7.54 -6.48
N LEU A 58 5.34 8.26 -7.48
CA LEU A 58 5.97 8.65 -8.76
C LEU A 58 6.80 7.55 -9.45
N GLY A 59 6.50 6.28 -9.20
CA GLY A 59 7.23 5.17 -9.82
C GLY A 59 8.68 4.98 -9.32
N PHE A 60 9.04 5.51 -8.16
CA PHE A 60 10.39 5.38 -7.58
C PHE A 60 10.87 3.93 -7.49
N GLY A 61 9.96 2.96 -7.26
CA GLY A 61 10.32 1.54 -7.19
C GLY A 61 10.98 1.00 -8.47
N SER A 62 10.52 1.42 -9.64
CA SER A 62 11.12 1.02 -10.92
C SER A 62 12.49 1.64 -11.14
N SER A 63 12.70 2.88 -10.68
CA SER A 63 13.97 3.58 -10.74
C SER A 63 15.03 2.89 -9.87
N TYR A 64 14.65 2.40 -8.70
CA TYR A 64 15.55 1.66 -7.81
C TYR A 64 16.22 0.49 -8.51
N MET A 65 15.45 -0.36 -9.18
CA MET A 65 15.97 -1.56 -9.87
C MET A 65 17.03 -1.20 -10.91
N ARG A 66 16.79 -0.12 -11.66
CA ARG A 66 17.70 0.33 -12.71
C ARG A 66 19.05 0.79 -12.15
N PHE A 67 19.03 1.63 -11.10
CA PHE A 67 20.23 2.15 -10.48
C PHE A 67 20.99 1.11 -9.66
N TYR A 68 20.26 0.30 -8.89
CA TYR A 68 20.82 -0.79 -8.11
C TYR A 68 21.62 -1.77 -8.97
N SER A 69 21.06 -2.22 -10.10
CA SER A 69 21.71 -3.16 -11.02
C SER A 69 23.02 -2.59 -11.57
N ARG A 70 23.11 -1.27 -11.75
CA ARG A 70 24.33 -0.59 -12.22
C ARG A 70 25.39 -0.56 -11.13
N ILE A 71 25.02 -0.13 -9.92
CA ILE A 71 25.96 -0.02 -8.78
C ILE A 71 26.47 -1.39 -8.35
N LYS A 72 25.61 -2.41 -8.37
CA LYS A 72 26.00 -3.78 -8.00
C LYS A 72 27.05 -4.38 -8.94
N LYS A 73 27.08 -3.98 -10.22
CA LYS A 73 28.10 -4.42 -11.18
C LYS A 73 29.50 -3.92 -10.83
N ASP A 74 29.62 -2.77 -10.15
CA ASP A 74 30.89 -2.20 -9.74
C ASP A 74 31.54 -2.96 -8.56
N GLY A 75 30.80 -3.88 -7.91
CA GLY A 75 31.32 -4.74 -6.83
C GLY A 75 31.61 -4.03 -5.51
N ASP A 76 31.25 -2.74 -5.37
CA ASP A 76 31.52 -1.94 -4.18
C ASP A 76 30.33 -1.99 -3.22
N GLU A 77 30.43 -2.84 -2.18
CA GLU A 77 29.39 -3.02 -1.17
C GLU A 77 29.07 -1.72 -0.41
N LYS A 78 30.06 -0.83 -0.22
CA LYS A 78 29.84 0.45 0.47
C LYS A 78 28.96 1.37 -0.37
N LYS A 79 29.16 1.39 -1.69
CA LYS A 79 28.28 2.15 -2.59
C LYS A 79 26.86 1.61 -2.60
N VAL A 80 26.69 0.28 -2.57
CA VAL A 80 25.37 -0.36 -2.47
C VAL A 80 24.66 0.03 -1.17
N ALA A 81 25.37 -0.05 -0.04
CA ALA A 81 24.81 0.33 1.26
C ALA A 81 24.43 1.82 1.31
N SER A 82 25.30 2.70 0.81
CA SER A 82 25.03 4.14 0.74
C SER A 82 23.81 4.45 -0.15
N PHE A 83 23.68 3.77 -1.30
CA PHE A 83 22.55 3.91 -2.21
C PHE A 83 21.24 3.48 -1.54
N ASN A 84 21.24 2.35 -0.82
CA ASN A 84 20.06 1.87 -0.09
C ASN A 84 19.64 2.85 1.00
N GLY A 85 20.60 3.40 1.75
CA GLY A 85 20.35 4.42 2.77
C GLY A 85 19.75 5.69 2.18
N MET A 86 20.32 6.19 1.09
CA MET A 86 19.80 7.35 0.35
C MET A 86 18.36 7.09 -0.12
N TYR A 87 18.10 5.92 -0.68
CA TYR A 87 16.78 5.57 -1.20
C TYR A 87 15.72 5.50 -0.10
N LEU A 88 16.07 4.87 1.04
CA LEU A 88 15.21 4.85 2.21
C LEU A 88 14.90 6.26 2.74
N THR A 89 15.93 7.13 2.76
CA THR A 89 15.75 8.54 3.19
C THR A 89 14.78 9.27 2.27
N VAL A 90 14.87 9.09 0.95
CA VAL A 90 13.92 9.67 -0.01
C VAL A 90 12.49 9.19 0.28
N PHE A 91 12.29 7.89 0.53
CA PHE A 91 10.97 7.37 0.84
C PHE A 91 10.42 7.88 2.19
N LEU A 92 11.29 8.09 3.19
CA LEU A 92 10.89 8.71 4.45
C LEU A 92 10.48 10.18 4.27
N ILE A 93 11.18 10.92 3.40
CA ILE A 93 10.78 12.29 3.05
C ILE A 93 9.41 12.29 2.34
N ILE A 94 9.19 11.38 1.40
CA ILE A 94 7.89 11.24 0.72
C ILE A 94 6.79 10.90 1.73
N ALA A 95 7.06 10.01 2.67
CA ALA A 95 6.12 9.67 3.75
C ALA A 95 5.79 10.90 4.61
N ALA A 96 6.79 11.71 4.96
CA ALA A 96 6.58 12.96 5.70
C ALA A 96 5.75 13.98 4.90
N ILE A 97 6.00 14.13 3.60
CA ILE A 97 5.19 14.98 2.71
C ILE A 97 3.76 14.44 2.64
N CYS A 98 3.57 13.13 2.51
CA CYS A 98 2.24 12.51 2.51
C CYS A 98 1.48 12.80 3.82
N MET A 99 2.14 12.65 4.97
CA MET A 99 1.57 12.98 6.27
C MET A 99 1.21 14.48 6.38
N PHE A 100 2.06 15.36 5.88
CA PHE A 100 1.81 16.80 5.87
C PHE A 100 0.60 17.15 4.98
N CYS A 101 0.58 16.68 3.74
CA CYS A 101 -0.56 16.89 2.83
C CYS A 101 -1.85 16.27 3.39
N GLY A 102 -1.76 15.05 3.95
CA GLY A 102 -2.89 14.40 4.61
C GLY A 102 -3.42 15.19 5.80
N SER A 103 -2.54 15.79 6.61
CA SER A 103 -2.94 16.66 7.74
C SER A 103 -3.73 17.89 7.26
N ILE A 104 -3.32 18.50 6.15
CA ILE A 104 -4.04 19.61 5.53
C ILE A 104 -5.44 19.16 5.08
N LEU A 105 -5.55 18.00 4.45
CA LEU A 105 -6.85 17.45 4.02
C LEU A 105 -7.76 17.15 5.21
N ILE A 106 -7.23 16.61 6.31
CA ILE A 106 -7.96 16.30 7.54
C ILE A 106 -8.48 17.59 8.21
N GLN A 107 -7.68 18.66 8.22
CA GLN A 107 -8.09 19.96 8.79
C GLN A 107 -9.17 20.62 7.94
N ASN A 108 -9.07 20.48 6.61
CA ASN A 108 -9.98 21.11 5.65
C ASN A 108 -11.00 20.11 5.08
N ILE A 109 -11.43 19.13 5.87
CA ILE A 109 -12.31 18.05 5.41
C ILE A 109 -13.62 18.56 4.80
N GLN A 110 -14.15 19.70 5.31
CA GLN A 110 -15.35 20.34 4.78
C GLN A 110 -15.14 20.91 3.38
N LEU A 111 -13.95 21.41 3.05
CA LEU A 111 -13.61 21.87 1.71
C LEU A 111 -13.46 20.70 0.73
N VAL A 112 -12.92 19.56 1.22
CA VAL A 112 -12.68 18.38 0.39
C VAL A 112 -13.98 17.69 -0.01
N PHE A 113 -14.90 17.54 0.95
CA PHE A 113 -16.16 16.81 0.74
C PHE A 113 -17.37 17.71 0.52
N GLY A 114 -17.24 19.03 0.75
CA GLY A 114 -18.32 20.00 0.57
C GLY A 114 -19.58 19.58 1.34
N ASN A 115 -20.72 19.68 0.68
CA ASN A 115 -22.02 19.27 1.23
C ASN A 115 -22.34 17.78 0.98
N GLY A 116 -21.35 16.97 0.55
CA GLY A 116 -21.54 15.55 0.23
C GLY A 116 -21.67 14.64 1.44
N LEU A 117 -21.39 15.14 2.65
CA LEU A 117 -21.47 14.39 3.90
C LEU A 117 -22.51 15.00 4.85
N THR A 118 -23.16 14.16 5.62
CA THR A 118 -24.04 14.58 6.71
C THR A 118 -23.20 15.03 7.92
N ALA A 119 -23.79 15.83 8.83
CA ALA A 119 -23.12 16.30 10.02
C ALA A 119 -22.52 15.18 10.89
N ASN A 120 -23.16 14.02 10.90
CA ASN A 120 -22.73 12.84 11.67
C ASN A 120 -21.61 12.04 10.97
N GLU A 121 -21.42 12.22 9.67
CA GLU A 121 -20.40 11.51 8.87
C GLU A 121 -19.02 12.23 8.90
N TYR A 122 -18.98 13.55 9.11
CA TYR A 122 -17.72 14.30 9.18
C TYR A 122 -16.73 13.77 10.22
N PRO A 123 -17.14 13.49 11.49
CA PRO A 123 -16.21 12.94 12.48
C PRO A 123 -15.66 11.56 12.07
N LYS A 124 -16.51 10.70 11.51
CA LYS A 124 -16.12 9.38 11.01
C LYS A 124 -15.14 9.51 9.83
N ALA A 125 -15.47 10.36 8.86
CA ALA A 125 -14.61 10.64 7.71
C ALA A 125 -13.24 11.14 8.13
N ARG A 126 -13.16 11.99 9.16
CA ARG A 126 -11.90 12.54 9.69
C ARG A 126 -11.01 11.44 10.27
N ILE A 127 -11.57 10.57 11.11
CA ILE A 127 -10.83 9.45 11.70
C ILE A 127 -10.38 8.48 10.60
N LEU A 128 -11.28 8.14 9.69
CA LEU A 128 -10.99 7.23 8.58
C LEU A 128 -9.90 7.78 7.67
N LEU A 129 -9.97 9.07 7.31
CA LEU A 129 -8.96 9.76 6.51
C LEU A 129 -7.60 9.76 7.22
N ALA A 130 -7.57 10.03 8.53
CA ALA A 130 -6.34 10.00 9.32
C ALA A 130 -5.70 8.62 9.33
N LEU A 131 -6.49 7.56 9.56
CA LEU A 131 -6.01 6.18 9.54
C LEU A 131 -5.50 5.77 8.16
N MET A 132 -6.21 6.13 7.09
CA MET A 132 -5.82 5.80 5.73
C MET A 132 -4.57 6.55 5.28
N VAL A 133 -4.44 7.84 5.60
CA VAL A 133 -3.24 8.65 5.32
C VAL A 133 -2.03 8.08 6.06
N PHE A 134 -2.20 7.74 7.33
CA PHE A 134 -1.14 7.11 8.12
C PHE A 134 -0.70 5.76 7.53
N ASN A 135 -1.66 4.92 7.17
CA ASN A 135 -1.39 3.65 6.49
C ASN A 135 -0.64 3.87 5.18
N LEU A 136 -1.09 4.80 4.34
CA LEU A 136 -0.43 5.14 3.08
C LEU A 136 1.01 5.64 3.32
N ALA A 137 1.22 6.52 4.30
CA ALA A 137 2.55 7.02 4.63
C ALA A 137 3.53 5.89 5.01
N LEU A 138 3.05 4.87 5.73
CA LEU A 138 3.85 3.68 6.06
C LEU A 138 4.17 2.79 4.85
N THR A 139 3.34 2.82 3.80
CA THR A 139 3.62 2.02 2.59
C THR A 139 4.84 2.55 1.81
N PHE A 140 5.21 3.82 1.94
CA PHE A 140 6.38 4.37 1.23
C PHE A 140 7.69 3.74 1.72
N PRO A 141 8.08 3.78 3.00
CA PRO A 141 9.30 3.12 3.46
C PRO A 141 9.23 1.60 3.28
N ALA A 142 8.05 0.97 3.41
CA ALA A 142 7.86 -0.44 3.08
C ALA A 142 8.17 -0.73 1.60
N GLY A 143 7.81 0.18 0.69
CA GLY A 143 8.14 0.09 -0.74
C GLY A 143 9.64 0.12 -1.04
N ALA A 144 10.43 0.84 -0.24
CA ALA A 144 11.89 0.81 -0.33
C ALA A 144 12.43 -0.60 0.00
N ILE A 145 11.92 -1.22 1.07
CA ILE A 145 12.29 -2.58 1.47
C ILE A 145 11.85 -3.60 0.40
N ASP A 146 10.64 -3.45 -0.14
CA ASP A 146 10.12 -4.31 -1.22
C ASP A 146 11.00 -4.24 -2.48
N SER A 147 11.46 -3.04 -2.83
CA SER A 147 12.38 -2.81 -3.94
C SER A 147 13.74 -3.49 -3.70
N PHE A 148 14.26 -3.44 -2.46
CA PHE A 148 15.48 -4.12 -2.07
C PHE A 148 15.34 -5.65 -2.19
N ILE A 149 14.25 -6.24 -1.69
CA ILE A 149 13.96 -7.68 -1.78
C ILE A 149 13.87 -8.11 -3.24
N THR A 150 13.20 -7.30 -4.08
CA THR A 150 13.07 -7.56 -5.52
C THR A 150 14.42 -7.55 -6.22
N ALA A 151 15.32 -6.61 -5.86
CA ALA A 151 16.65 -6.49 -6.44
C ALA A 151 17.58 -7.67 -6.10
N HIS A 152 17.30 -8.38 -5.00
CA HIS A 152 18.00 -9.61 -4.63
C HIS A 152 17.38 -10.88 -5.25
N GLU A 153 16.46 -10.72 -6.20
CA GLU A 153 15.77 -11.84 -6.89
C GLU A 153 15.01 -12.79 -5.92
N ALA A 154 14.67 -12.33 -4.69
CA ALA A 154 13.92 -13.10 -3.72
C ALA A 154 12.41 -13.11 -4.03
N PHE A 155 12.06 -13.38 -5.31
CA PHE A 155 10.68 -13.30 -5.81
C PHE A 155 9.73 -14.27 -5.10
N ILE A 156 10.19 -15.46 -4.74
CA ILE A 156 9.35 -16.46 -4.06
C ILE A 156 8.92 -15.93 -2.70
N PHE A 157 9.86 -15.43 -1.91
CA PHE A 157 9.59 -14.87 -0.59
C PHE A 157 8.55 -13.74 -0.65
N GLN A 158 8.77 -12.77 -1.54
CA GLN A 158 7.87 -11.64 -1.72
C GLN A 158 6.45 -12.08 -2.10
N ARG A 159 6.33 -13.07 -3.01
CA ARG A 159 5.02 -13.55 -3.46
C ARG A 159 4.30 -14.37 -2.40
N VAL A 160 5.01 -15.20 -1.65
CA VAL A 160 4.44 -15.94 -0.53
C VAL A 160 3.90 -14.98 0.53
N VAL A 161 4.65 -13.94 0.90
CA VAL A 161 4.19 -12.92 1.84
C VAL A 161 2.92 -12.23 1.33
N ARG A 162 2.84 -11.86 0.05
CA ARG A 162 1.62 -11.26 -0.53
C ARG A 162 0.43 -12.21 -0.53
N VAL A 163 0.63 -13.47 -0.87
CA VAL A 163 -0.45 -14.48 -0.81
C VAL A 163 -0.98 -14.60 0.62
N LEU A 164 -0.08 -14.69 1.60
CA LEU A 164 -0.46 -14.74 3.01
C LEU A 164 -1.25 -13.47 3.42
N GLN A 165 -0.79 -12.28 3.03
CA GLN A 165 -1.51 -11.04 3.30
C GLN A 165 -2.92 -11.04 2.72
N TYR A 166 -3.11 -11.47 1.48
CA TYR A 166 -4.43 -11.53 0.84
C TYR A 166 -5.36 -12.55 1.50
N LEU A 167 -4.81 -13.66 1.99
CA LEU A 167 -5.60 -14.66 2.71
C LEU A 167 -5.97 -14.20 4.12
N PHE A 168 -5.01 -13.63 4.87
CA PHE A 168 -5.24 -13.26 6.26
C PHE A 168 -6.03 -11.95 6.43
N ASN A 169 -5.94 -11.02 5.47
CA ASN A 169 -6.61 -9.73 5.57
C ASN A 169 -8.13 -9.86 5.81
N PRO A 170 -8.91 -10.67 5.07
CA PRO A 170 -10.32 -10.87 5.35
C PRO A 170 -10.59 -11.48 6.72
N PHE A 171 -9.75 -12.43 7.17
CA PHE A 171 -9.90 -13.08 8.47
C PHE A 171 -9.66 -12.15 9.67
N ILE A 172 -8.86 -11.10 9.49
CA ILE A 172 -8.63 -10.11 10.53
C ILE A 172 -9.72 -9.03 10.49
N THR A 173 -10.09 -8.58 9.29
CA THR A 173 -11.00 -7.44 9.13
C THR A 173 -12.45 -7.82 9.41
N LEU A 174 -12.91 -9.02 9.01
CA LEU A 174 -14.30 -9.46 9.23
C LEU A 174 -14.68 -9.59 10.71
N PRO A 175 -13.89 -10.25 11.59
CA PRO A 175 -14.22 -10.29 13.01
C PRO A 175 -14.20 -8.92 13.69
N LEU A 176 -13.28 -8.03 13.26
CA LEU A 176 -13.17 -6.67 13.78
C LEU A 176 -14.40 -5.80 13.42
N LEU A 177 -15.06 -6.11 12.31
CA LEU A 177 -16.29 -5.45 11.88
C LEU A 177 -17.56 -5.99 12.58
N LEU A 178 -17.46 -7.21 13.13
CA LEU A 178 -18.55 -7.86 13.85
C LEU A 178 -18.57 -7.52 15.35
N MET A 179 -17.50 -6.92 15.87
CA MET A 179 -17.39 -6.43 17.25
C MET A 179 -17.86 -4.98 17.37
#